data_bbae81bad8539239ab6fa25c884cadc2
#
_entry.id   bbae81bad8539239ab6fa25c884cadc2
#
_cell.length_a   1.000
_cell.length_b   1.000
_cell.length_c   1.000
_cell.angle_alpha   90.00
_cell.angle_beta   90.00
_cell.angle_gamma   90.00
#
_symmetry.space_group_name_H-M   'P 1'
#
loop_
_entity.id
_entity.type
_entity.pdbx_description
1 polymer ?
#
loop_
_entity_poly.entity_id
_entity_poly.type
_entity_poly.pdbx_seq_one_letter_code
_entity_poly.pdbx_strand_id
1 'polypeptide(L)'
;MFDCIDTQMMQNALALARLGRFSTSPNPRVGCVIAHGSQIVGQGFHVKAGEPHAEVHALRQAGEMARGATAYVTLEPCSHYGRTPPCAEALIGSGVSRVVAAMTDPNPLVAGKGLAMLEAAGIRTESGLLETEARELNRGFLSRIERGRPFVRVKCAASLDGKTALADGRSYWITGEAARADVQTLRAESCAVLTGIGTVLADNPRLNVRAFPTLRQPARIVLDSKLQTPLGSHMISDDLSPTVIVTAVDDEERLKPYRAFNHIRILRSSENAAGRIDLAALLPQLAELGYGEIMVEAGATLTSAFIESGLADEIVLYQAPKILGEGRSLLTLPANPAVLTSEGEWESRSVELIGQDVKWVLRKK
;
A
#
# COMPACT_ATOMS: atom_id res chain seq x y z
N MET A 1 -16.59 20.90 18.51
CA MET A 1 -15.45 20.38 19.32
C MET A 1 -15.77 18.94 19.62
N PHE A 2 -14.86 18.02 19.32
CA PHE A 2 -15.03 16.60 19.55
C PHE A 2 -14.86 16.27 21.04
N ASP A 3 -15.67 15.34 21.54
CA ASP A 3 -15.59 14.87 22.92
C ASP A 3 -14.87 13.49 23.02
N CYS A 4 -14.81 12.93 24.23
CA CYS A 4 -14.15 11.62 24.45
C CYS A 4 -14.94 10.45 23.81
N ILE A 5 -16.26 10.56 23.68
CA ILE A 5 -17.10 9.55 23.02
C ILE A 5 -16.85 9.59 21.52
N ASP A 6 -16.82 10.79 20.91
CA ASP A 6 -16.47 10.96 19.51
C ASP A 6 -15.12 10.29 19.19
N THR A 7 -14.10 10.56 20.03
CA THR A 7 -12.76 9.98 19.87
C THR A 7 -12.81 8.44 19.96
N GLN A 8 -13.51 7.89 20.93
CA GLN A 8 -13.65 6.44 21.10
C GLN A 8 -14.35 5.79 19.90
N MET A 9 -15.44 6.38 19.40
CA MET A 9 -16.18 5.84 18.25
C MET A 9 -15.35 5.91 16.97
N MET A 10 -14.58 6.98 16.75
CA MET A 10 -13.69 7.09 15.60
C MET A 10 -12.51 6.10 15.69
N GLN A 11 -11.96 5.85 16.90
CA GLN A 11 -10.96 4.79 17.09
C GLN A 11 -11.52 3.41 16.73
N ASN A 12 -12.76 3.12 17.11
CA ASN A 12 -13.44 1.88 16.72
C ASN A 12 -13.62 1.80 15.19
N ALA A 13 -14.02 2.88 14.53
CA ALA A 13 -14.13 2.93 13.08
C ALA A 13 -12.78 2.70 12.38
N LEU A 14 -11.70 3.30 12.90
CA LEU A 14 -10.33 3.07 12.39
C LEU A 14 -9.86 1.62 12.61
N ALA A 15 -10.21 1.00 13.75
CA ALA A 15 -9.92 -0.40 14.00
C ALA A 15 -10.64 -1.33 13.01
N LEU A 16 -11.90 -1.05 12.69
CA LEU A 16 -12.67 -1.76 11.66
C LEU A 16 -12.04 -1.57 10.27
N ALA A 17 -11.67 -0.35 9.90
CA ALA A 17 -11.03 -0.06 8.63
C ALA A 17 -9.73 -0.87 8.42
N ARG A 18 -8.95 -1.12 9.49
CA ARG A 18 -7.74 -1.96 9.44
C ARG A 18 -8.01 -3.41 9.04
N LEU A 19 -9.23 -3.92 9.25
CA LEU A 19 -9.59 -5.28 8.81
C LEU A 19 -9.57 -5.43 7.28
N GLY A 20 -9.83 -4.34 6.55
CA GLY A 20 -9.75 -4.30 5.09
C GLY A 20 -8.34 -4.17 4.50
N ARG A 21 -7.27 -4.16 5.33
CA ARG A 21 -5.90 -3.84 4.87
C ARG A 21 -5.34 -4.78 3.80
N PHE A 22 -5.85 -6.00 3.70
CA PHE A 22 -5.36 -7.00 2.73
C PHE A 22 -6.26 -7.15 1.50
N SER A 23 -7.43 -6.50 1.46
CA SER A 23 -8.46 -6.85 0.47
C SER A 23 -9.04 -5.67 -0.31
N THR A 24 -9.04 -4.45 0.25
CA THR A 24 -9.76 -3.31 -0.34
C THR A 24 -9.09 -2.69 -1.56
N SER A 25 -7.78 -2.84 -1.74
CA SER A 25 -7.07 -2.23 -2.86
C SER A 25 -7.71 -2.57 -4.22
N PRO A 26 -7.88 -1.58 -5.12
CA PRO A 26 -7.35 -0.21 -5.12
C PRO A 26 -8.18 0.81 -4.33
N ASN A 27 -9.27 0.40 -3.69
CA ASN A 27 -10.13 1.27 -2.89
C ASN A 27 -9.49 1.62 -1.54
N PRO A 28 -9.90 2.74 -0.90
CA PRO A 28 -9.46 3.07 0.44
C PRO A 28 -9.99 2.08 1.48
N ARG A 29 -9.27 2.00 2.60
CA ARG A 29 -9.65 1.25 3.80
C ARG A 29 -10.58 2.14 4.60
N VAL A 30 -11.87 1.80 4.65
CA VAL A 30 -12.90 2.60 5.34
C VAL A 30 -13.60 1.75 6.38
N GLY A 31 -13.84 2.35 7.54
CA GLY A 31 -14.67 1.81 8.61
C GLY A 31 -15.76 2.80 9.00
N CYS A 32 -16.90 2.28 9.45
CA CYS A 32 -18.03 3.06 9.89
C CYS A 32 -18.60 2.49 11.20
N VAL A 33 -18.89 3.39 12.15
CA VAL A 33 -19.60 3.08 13.39
C VAL A 33 -20.81 4.02 13.49
N ILE A 34 -21.98 3.45 13.81
CA ILE A 34 -23.21 4.20 14.07
C ILE A 34 -23.55 4.03 15.55
N ALA A 35 -23.74 5.14 16.27
CA ALA A 35 -23.93 5.09 17.73
C ALA A 35 -24.87 6.16 18.24
N HIS A 36 -25.55 5.86 19.35
CA HIS A 36 -26.23 6.81 20.25
C HIS A 36 -25.36 7.02 21.49
N GLY A 37 -24.65 8.15 21.55
CA GLY A 37 -23.62 8.36 22.58
C GLY A 37 -22.58 7.25 22.55
N SER A 38 -22.40 6.52 23.65
CA SER A 38 -21.46 5.38 23.74
C SER A 38 -22.03 4.04 23.26
N GLN A 39 -23.33 3.98 22.94
CA GLN A 39 -23.97 2.75 22.49
C GLN A 39 -23.83 2.57 20.98
N ILE A 40 -23.02 1.62 20.55
CA ILE A 40 -22.89 1.24 19.13
C ILE A 40 -24.13 0.44 18.72
N VAL A 41 -24.83 0.90 17.67
CA VAL A 41 -26.01 0.25 17.09
C VAL A 41 -25.73 -0.40 15.74
N GLY A 42 -24.64 0.03 15.06
CA GLY A 42 -24.21 -0.57 13.82
C GLY A 42 -22.73 -0.30 13.55
N GLN A 43 -22.06 -1.23 12.89
CA GLN A 43 -20.66 -1.10 12.52
C GLN A 43 -20.35 -1.88 11.25
N GLY A 44 -19.34 -1.43 10.50
CA GLY A 44 -18.92 -2.07 9.27
C GLY A 44 -17.61 -1.55 8.76
N PHE A 45 -17.04 -2.27 7.82
CA PHE A 45 -15.85 -1.84 7.08
C PHE A 45 -15.97 -2.23 5.61
N HIS A 46 -15.23 -1.58 4.75
CA HIS A 46 -15.13 -1.96 3.35
C HIS A 46 -14.32 -3.25 3.23
N VAL A 47 -14.99 -4.34 2.84
CA VAL A 47 -14.39 -5.69 2.86
C VAL A 47 -13.51 -5.91 1.64
N LYS A 48 -13.99 -5.55 0.44
CA LYS A 48 -13.29 -5.80 -0.83
C LYS A 48 -13.73 -4.82 -1.92
N ALA A 49 -12.80 -4.46 -2.80
CA ALA A 49 -13.12 -3.64 -3.97
C ALA A 49 -14.27 -4.22 -4.79
N GLY A 50 -15.27 -3.38 -5.09
CA GLY A 50 -16.47 -3.76 -5.82
C GLY A 50 -17.63 -4.26 -4.95
N GLU A 51 -17.43 -4.47 -3.65
CA GLU A 51 -18.45 -4.80 -2.66
C GLU A 51 -18.97 -3.53 -1.95
N PRO A 52 -20.06 -3.64 -1.12
CA PRO A 52 -20.60 -2.51 -0.40
C PRO A 52 -19.57 -1.78 0.46
N HIS A 53 -19.75 -0.46 0.61
CA HIS A 53 -18.92 0.37 1.47
C HIS A 53 -19.24 0.16 2.96
N ALA A 54 -18.37 0.66 3.83
CA ALA A 54 -18.45 0.51 5.28
C ALA A 54 -19.79 1.00 5.85
N GLU A 55 -20.27 2.14 5.35
CA GLU A 55 -21.52 2.77 5.78
C GLU A 55 -22.72 1.85 5.50
N VAL A 56 -22.74 1.17 4.36
CA VAL A 56 -23.83 0.24 4.00
C VAL A 56 -23.88 -0.94 4.96
N HIS A 57 -22.72 -1.48 5.34
CA HIS A 57 -22.66 -2.56 6.34
C HIS A 57 -23.11 -2.09 7.72
N ALA A 58 -22.68 -0.91 8.16
CA ALA A 58 -23.05 -0.32 9.42
C ALA A 58 -24.56 -0.01 9.48
N LEU A 59 -25.12 0.58 8.42
CA LEU A 59 -26.55 0.88 8.31
C LEU A 59 -27.43 -0.38 8.30
N ARG A 60 -27.01 -1.43 7.60
CA ARG A 60 -27.73 -2.72 7.60
C ARG A 60 -27.80 -3.33 9.00
N GLN A 61 -26.74 -3.22 9.79
CA GLN A 61 -26.72 -3.70 11.16
C GLN A 61 -27.57 -2.81 12.09
N ALA A 62 -27.50 -1.49 11.94
CA ALA A 62 -28.23 -0.55 12.77
C ALA A 62 -29.76 -0.62 12.54
N GLY A 63 -30.20 -0.83 11.29
CA GLY A 63 -31.61 -0.80 10.92
C GLY A 63 -32.28 0.50 11.37
N GLU A 64 -33.46 0.41 11.98
CA GLU A 64 -34.22 1.57 12.48
C GLU A 64 -33.50 2.35 13.60
N MET A 65 -32.56 1.72 14.30
CA MET A 65 -31.74 2.39 15.32
C MET A 65 -30.74 3.38 14.75
N ALA A 66 -30.58 3.46 13.45
CA ALA A 66 -29.77 4.51 12.80
C ALA A 66 -30.41 5.90 12.94
N ARG A 67 -31.72 5.97 13.06
CA ARG A 67 -32.47 7.24 13.17
C ARG A 67 -32.05 8.04 14.42
N GLY A 68 -31.60 9.28 14.17
CA GLY A 68 -31.14 10.18 15.24
C GLY A 68 -29.73 9.86 15.78
N ALA A 69 -29.09 8.78 15.33
CA ALA A 69 -27.73 8.40 15.72
C ALA A 69 -26.66 9.30 15.10
N THR A 70 -25.42 9.17 15.56
CA THR A 70 -24.21 9.71 14.93
C THR A 70 -23.50 8.61 14.17
N ALA A 71 -23.12 8.87 12.90
CA ALA A 71 -22.27 8.02 12.10
C ALA A 71 -20.83 8.55 12.12
N TYR A 72 -19.88 7.70 12.49
CA TYR A 72 -18.44 7.97 12.49
C TYR A 72 -17.81 7.20 11.33
N VAL A 73 -17.23 7.90 10.35
CA VAL A 73 -16.67 7.30 9.15
C VAL A 73 -15.21 7.74 8.98
N THR A 74 -14.33 6.82 8.67
CA THR A 74 -12.88 7.12 8.59
C THR A 74 -12.48 7.91 7.34
N LEU A 75 -13.38 8.07 6.38
CA LEU A 75 -13.22 8.88 5.17
C LEU A 75 -14.58 9.50 4.82
N GLU A 76 -14.59 10.67 4.23
CA GLU A 76 -15.80 11.33 3.72
C GLU A 76 -16.72 10.36 2.95
N PRO A 77 -18.04 10.29 3.28
CA PRO A 77 -18.99 9.48 2.53
C PRO A 77 -19.06 9.89 1.06
N CYS A 78 -19.01 8.93 0.15
CA CYS A 78 -19.03 9.21 -1.28
C CYS A 78 -20.36 9.87 -1.71
N SER A 79 -20.26 10.79 -2.71
CA SER A 79 -21.37 11.59 -3.25
C SER A 79 -21.71 11.25 -4.70
N HIS A 80 -20.98 10.36 -5.34
CA HIS A 80 -21.15 10.01 -6.75
C HIS A 80 -21.74 8.61 -6.91
N TYR A 81 -22.52 8.44 -7.98
CA TYR A 81 -23.02 7.13 -8.40
C TYR A 81 -21.88 6.33 -9.03
N GLY A 82 -21.54 5.21 -8.39
CA GLY A 82 -20.63 4.22 -8.93
C GLY A 82 -21.40 2.94 -9.29
N ARG A 83 -20.94 1.80 -8.80
CA ARG A 83 -21.68 0.52 -8.89
C ARG A 83 -22.86 0.45 -7.91
N THR A 84 -22.84 1.30 -6.89
CA THR A 84 -23.87 1.45 -5.86
C THR A 84 -24.23 2.92 -5.71
N PRO A 85 -25.44 3.23 -5.16
CA PRO A 85 -25.79 4.60 -4.80
C PRO A 85 -24.78 5.21 -3.83
N PRO A 86 -24.65 6.55 -3.77
CA PRO A 86 -23.78 7.25 -2.86
C PRO A 86 -24.04 6.92 -1.39
N CYS A 87 -22.98 6.76 -0.59
CA CYS A 87 -23.13 6.53 0.85
C CYS A 87 -23.80 7.71 1.57
N ALA A 88 -23.59 8.95 1.08
CA ALA A 88 -24.27 10.12 1.60
C ALA A 88 -25.81 9.98 1.48
N GLU A 89 -26.34 9.50 0.36
CA GLU A 89 -27.78 9.23 0.20
C GLU A 89 -28.28 8.15 1.16
N ALA A 90 -27.51 7.08 1.36
CA ALA A 90 -27.87 6.02 2.28
C ALA A 90 -27.94 6.53 3.73
N LEU A 91 -27.01 7.39 4.15
CA LEU A 91 -27.00 8.04 5.47
C LEU A 91 -28.19 9.00 5.62
N ILE A 92 -28.53 9.79 4.59
CA ILE A 92 -29.73 10.65 4.58
C ILE A 92 -30.99 9.82 4.76
N GLY A 93 -31.14 8.77 3.95
CA GLY A 93 -32.32 7.90 3.99
C GLY A 93 -32.51 7.16 5.31
N SER A 94 -31.42 6.89 6.04
CA SER A 94 -31.47 6.24 7.36
C SER A 94 -31.88 7.18 8.50
N GLY A 95 -31.87 8.50 8.28
CA GLY A 95 -32.24 9.50 9.28
C GLY A 95 -31.22 9.69 10.40
N VAL A 96 -29.92 9.44 10.17
CA VAL A 96 -28.87 9.83 11.12
C VAL A 96 -28.91 11.34 11.35
N SER A 97 -28.62 11.79 12.57
CA SER A 97 -28.65 13.22 12.92
C SER A 97 -27.30 13.95 12.75
N ARG A 98 -26.21 13.19 12.78
CA ARG A 98 -24.85 13.72 12.72
C ARG A 98 -23.92 12.74 11.97
N VAL A 99 -22.98 13.28 11.21
CA VAL A 99 -21.88 12.53 10.58
C VAL A 99 -20.55 13.14 10.96
N VAL A 100 -19.64 12.33 11.48
CA VAL A 100 -18.25 12.71 11.79
C VAL A 100 -17.34 11.93 10.86
N ALA A 101 -16.64 12.63 9.96
CA ALA A 101 -15.61 12.05 9.10
C ALA A 101 -14.22 12.25 9.71
N ALA A 102 -13.36 11.24 9.67
CA ALA A 102 -11.98 11.42 10.11
C ALA A 102 -11.22 12.37 9.19
N MET A 103 -11.49 12.31 7.89
CA MET A 103 -10.88 13.18 6.90
C MET A 103 -11.82 13.40 5.70
N THR A 104 -11.63 14.51 5.01
CA THR A 104 -12.25 14.79 3.72
C THR A 104 -11.57 13.93 2.63
N ASP A 105 -12.32 13.50 1.63
CA ASP A 105 -11.75 12.76 0.49
C ASP A 105 -10.85 13.72 -0.33
N PRO A 106 -9.58 13.40 -0.58
CA PRO A 106 -8.68 14.25 -1.36
C PRO A 106 -9.00 14.24 -2.86
N ASN A 107 -9.85 13.34 -3.32
CA ASN A 107 -10.23 13.26 -4.73
C ASN A 107 -11.07 14.49 -5.12
N PRO A 108 -10.61 15.36 -6.05
CA PRO A 108 -11.34 16.57 -6.44
C PRO A 108 -12.78 16.31 -6.96
N LEU A 109 -13.07 15.09 -7.39
CA LEU A 109 -14.42 14.70 -7.80
C LEU A 109 -15.36 14.48 -6.62
N VAL A 110 -14.84 14.25 -5.42
CA VAL A 110 -15.59 13.98 -4.17
C VAL A 110 -15.44 15.11 -3.17
N ALA A 111 -14.24 15.59 -2.96
CA ALA A 111 -13.79 16.56 -1.94
C ALA A 111 -14.89 17.52 -1.42
N GLY A 112 -15.38 17.28 -0.22
CA GLY A 112 -16.41 18.10 0.45
C GLY A 112 -17.84 17.92 -0.06
N LYS A 113 -18.08 17.25 -1.19
CA LYS A 113 -19.42 17.11 -1.78
C LYS A 113 -20.32 16.16 -1.00
N GLY A 114 -19.74 15.11 -0.41
CA GLY A 114 -20.48 14.18 0.44
C GLY A 114 -20.97 14.85 1.72
N LEU A 115 -20.09 15.62 2.38
CA LEU A 115 -20.46 16.39 3.57
C LEU A 115 -21.47 17.49 3.24
N ALA A 116 -21.28 18.24 2.16
CA ALA A 116 -22.22 19.26 1.71
C ALA A 116 -23.61 18.70 1.39
N MET A 117 -23.69 17.50 0.81
CA MET A 117 -24.94 16.81 0.52
C MET A 117 -25.67 16.42 1.81
N LEU A 118 -24.97 15.97 2.85
CA LEU A 118 -25.51 15.67 4.16
C LEU A 118 -26.02 16.94 4.84
N GLU A 119 -25.27 18.05 4.81
CA GLU A 119 -25.67 19.35 5.36
C GLU A 119 -26.91 19.90 4.69
N ALA A 120 -27.00 19.81 3.37
CA ALA A 120 -28.19 20.23 2.62
C ALA A 120 -29.46 19.45 3.01
N ALA A 121 -29.29 18.21 3.50
CA ALA A 121 -30.38 17.39 4.04
C ALA A 121 -30.64 17.64 5.55
N GLY A 122 -29.98 18.62 6.18
CA GLY A 122 -30.16 18.98 7.59
C GLY A 122 -29.39 18.11 8.58
N ILE A 123 -28.45 17.30 8.12
CA ILE A 123 -27.58 16.46 8.97
C ILE A 123 -26.36 17.29 9.38
N ARG A 124 -26.04 17.33 10.66
CA ARG A 124 -24.82 17.99 11.16
C ARG A 124 -23.59 17.23 10.72
N THR A 125 -22.61 17.90 10.10
CA THR A 125 -21.35 17.29 9.68
C THR A 125 -20.15 17.90 10.37
N GLU A 126 -19.13 17.10 10.62
CA GLU A 126 -17.82 17.52 11.15
C GLU A 126 -16.72 16.63 10.54
N SER A 127 -15.52 17.17 10.35
CA SER A 127 -14.37 16.40 9.87
C SER A 127 -13.07 16.76 10.59
N GLY A 128 -12.06 15.91 10.47
CA GLY A 128 -10.72 16.12 11.05
C GLY A 128 -10.44 15.34 12.33
N LEU A 129 -11.39 14.53 12.82
CA LEU A 129 -11.18 13.72 14.02
C LEU A 129 -10.29 12.51 13.73
N LEU A 130 -9.10 12.47 14.33
CA LEU A 130 -8.07 11.45 14.10
C LEU A 130 -7.65 11.37 12.61
N GLU A 131 -7.56 12.52 11.96
CA GLU A 131 -7.19 12.62 10.55
C GLU A 131 -5.82 12.00 10.26
N THR A 132 -4.83 12.22 11.13
CA THR A 132 -3.47 11.67 10.97
C THR A 132 -3.50 10.15 10.87
N GLU A 133 -4.26 9.49 11.72
CA GLU A 133 -4.40 8.03 11.74
C GLU A 133 -5.16 7.51 10.51
N ALA A 134 -6.19 8.24 10.07
CA ALA A 134 -6.94 7.91 8.86
C ALA A 134 -6.08 8.06 7.59
N ARG A 135 -5.28 9.11 7.51
CA ARG A 135 -4.32 9.33 6.42
C ARG A 135 -3.23 8.26 6.40
N GLU A 136 -2.69 7.89 7.58
CA GLU A 136 -1.67 6.83 7.67
C GLU A 136 -2.23 5.49 7.19
N LEU A 137 -3.46 5.15 7.57
CA LEU A 137 -4.13 3.92 7.12
C LEU A 137 -4.31 3.88 5.60
N ASN A 138 -4.52 5.04 4.98
CA ASN A 138 -4.84 5.18 3.55
C ASN A 138 -3.71 5.80 2.71
N ARG A 139 -2.45 5.80 3.22
CA ARG A 139 -1.29 6.45 2.58
C ARG A 139 -1.11 6.11 1.10
N GLY A 140 -1.36 4.86 0.71
CA GLY A 140 -1.27 4.43 -0.69
C GLY A 140 -2.36 5.03 -1.56
N PHE A 141 -3.61 5.06 -1.08
CA PHE A 141 -4.72 5.72 -1.75
C PHE A 141 -4.46 7.22 -1.90
N LEU A 142 -4.05 7.88 -0.80
CA LEU A 142 -3.74 9.31 -0.77
C LEU A 142 -2.58 9.66 -1.71
N SER A 143 -1.48 8.88 -1.67
CA SER A 143 -0.34 9.10 -2.55
C SER A 143 -0.75 9.07 -4.02
N ARG A 144 -1.58 8.11 -4.42
CA ARG A 144 -2.07 7.98 -5.79
C ARG A 144 -2.90 9.20 -6.22
N ILE A 145 -3.76 9.71 -5.34
CA ILE A 145 -4.64 10.84 -5.66
C ILE A 145 -3.91 12.17 -5.58
N GLU A 146 -3.17 12.42 -4.48
CA GLU A 146 -2.55 13.72 -4.20
C GLU A 146 -1.25 13.92 -4.98
N ARG A 147 -0.48 12.84 -5.24
CA ARG A 147 0.85 12.92 -5.88
C ARG A 147 0.92 12.30 -7.26
N GLY A 148 -0.16 11.66 -7.73
CA GLY A 148 -0.19 10.96 -9.02
C GLY A 148 0.75 9.76 -9.10
N ARG A 149 1.26 9.24 -7.97
CA ARG A 149 2.17 8.09 -7.91
C ARG A 149 1.87 7.20 -6.70
N PRO A 150 2.24 5.90 -6.75
CA PRO A 150 2.13 5.03 -5.58
C PRO A 150 2.97 5.52 -4.40
N PHE A 151 2.56 5.16 -3.19
CA PHE A 151 3.43 5.13 -2.03
C PHE A 151 4.42 3.96 -2.19
N VAL A 152 5.71 4.24 -2.12
CA VAL A 152 6.78 3.25 -2.35
C VAL A 152 7.44 2.88 -1.03
N ARG A 153 7.25 1.64 -0.61
CA ARG A 153 7.95 1.01 0.50
C ARG A 153 9.12 0.19 -0.04
N VAL A 154 10.33 0.47 0.38
CA VAL A 154 11.52 -0.33 0.06
C VAL A 154 11.79 -1.28 1.21
N LYS A 155 11.68 -2.60 0.98
CA LYS A 155 12.00 -3.61 1.97
C LYS A 155 13.43 -4.08 1.79
N CYS A 156 14.20 -4.00 2.86
CA CYS A 156 15.59 -4.43 2.94
C CYS A 156 15.77 -5.55 3.96
N ALA A 157 16.75 -6.41 3.73
CA ALA A 157 17.19 -7.41 4.71
C ALA A 157 18.71 -7.50 4.69
N ALA A 158 19.36 -7.34 5.84
CA ALA A 158 20.81 -7.31 5.93
C ALA A 158 21.33 -7.96 7.22
N SER A 159 22.60 -8.35 7.21
CA SER A 159 23.37 -8.67 8.40
C SER A 159 23.67 -7.42 9.23
N LEU A 160 24.21 -7.59 10.44
CA LEU A 160 24.62 -6.49 11.31
C LEU A 160 25.66 -5.56 10.65
N ASP A 161 26.55 -6.12 9.84
CA ASP A 161 27.56 -5.40 9.05
C ASP A 161 27.03 -4.95 7.66
N GLY A 162 25.71 -4.91 7.45
CA GLY A 162 25.07 -4.30 6.29
C GLY A 162 25.21 -5.11 5.00
N LYS A 163 25.37 -6.43 5.06
CA LYS A 163 25.52 -7.29 3.88
C LYS A 163 24.22 -8.05 3.56
N THR A 164 23.95 -8.22 2.27
CA THR A 164 22.79 -8.95 1.74
C THR A 164 23.12 -10.31 1.16
N ALA A 165 24.40 -10.58 0.93
CA ALA A 165 24.94 -11.86 0.48
C ALA A 165 26.44 -11.91 0.74
N LEU A 166 27.02 -13.09 0.72
CA LEU A 166 28.47 -13.29 0.64
C LEU A 166 29.02 -12.80 -0.73
N ALA A 167 30.32 -12.68 -0.85
CA ALA A 167 30.99 -12.25 -2.09
C ALA A 167 30.63 -13.17 -3.28
N ASP A 168 30.48 -14.47 -3.06
CA ASP A 168 30.07 -15.46 -4.06
C ASP A 168 28.56 -15.45 -4.42
N GLY A 169 27.77 -14.59 -3.74
CA GLY A 169 26.35 -14.41 -3.99
C GLY A 169 25.43 -15.30 -3.15
N ARG A 170 25.95 -16.21 -2.32
CA ARG A 170 25.11 -16.98 -1.39
C ARG A 170 24.48 -16.07 -0.34
N SER A 171 23.15 -16.18 -0.17
CA SER A 171 22.36 -15.30 0.71
C SER A 171 21.36 -16.01 1.61
N TYR A 172 21.37 -17.35 1.66
CA TYR A 172 20.41 -18.15 2.43
C TYR A 172 20.72 -18.15 3.92
N TRP A 173 19.82 -17.99 4.69
CA TRP A 173 18.81 -17.00 5.10
C TRP A 173 19.51 -16.01 6.03
N ILE A 174 19.60 -14.75 5.67
CA ILE A 174 20.19 -13.73 6.54
C ILE A 174 19.28 -13.54 7.74
N THR A 175 18.02 -13.23 7.51
CA THR A 175 17.01 -12.99 8.55
C THR A 175 16.28 -14.28 8.96
N GLY A 176 15.75 -14.27 10.18
CA GLY A 176 15.02 -15.38 10.77
C GLY A 176 13.64 -15.64 10.16
N GLU A 177 13.00 -16.71 10.62
CA GLU A 177 11.68 -17.12 10.14
C GLU A 177 10.59 -16.10 10.47
N ALA A 178 10.63 -15.53 11.68
CA ALA A 178 9.68 -14.51 12.12
C ALA A 178 9.71 -13.26 11.22
N ALA A 179 10.89 -12.77 10.83
CA ALA A 179 11.02 -11.66 9.89
C ALA A 179 10.49 -12.02 8.50
N ARG A 180 10.74 -13.24 8.01
CA ARG A 180 10.19 -13.70 6.74
C ARG A 180 8.66 -13.84 6.77
N ALA A 181 8.08 -14.23 7.90
CA ALA A 181 6.62 -14.25 8.11
C ALA A 181 6.03 -12.83 8.11
N ASP A 182 6.69 -11.87 8.77
CA ASP A 182 6.26 -10.47 8.77
C ASP A 182 6.30 -9.84 7.37
N VAL A 183 7.29 -10.18 6.54
CA VAL A 183 7.35 -9.78 5.12
C VAL A 183 6.12 -10.25 4.34
N GLN A 184 5.53 -11.43 4.66
CA GLN A 184 4.28 -11.86 4.01
C GLN A 184 3.10 -10.93 4.34
N THR A 185 3.08 -10.36 5.56
CA THR A 185 2.09 -9.33 5.95
C THR A 185 2.28 -8.07 5.13
N LEU A 186 3.53 -7.58 4.98
CA LEU A 186 3.82 -6.42 4.13
C LEU A 186 3.42 -6.64 2.66
N ARG A 187 3.63 -7.85 2.13
CA ARG A 187 3.14 -8.21 0.78
C ARG A 187 1.63 -8.14 0.68
N ALA A 188 0.91 -8.70 1.67
CA ALA A 188 -0.55 -8.67 1.68
C ALA A 188 -1.14 -7.25 1.76
N GLU A 189 -0.50 -6.35 2.49
CA GLU A 189 -0.88 -4.94 2.58
C GLU A 189 -0.65 -4.17 1.27
N SER A 190 0.37 -4.56 0.50
CA SER A 190 0.75 -3.87 -0.73
C SER A 190 -0.16 -4.22 -1.90
N CYS A 191 -0.38 -3.25 -2.80
CA CYS A 191 -1.09 -3.50 -4.07
C CYS A 191 -0.25 -4.37 -5.01
N ALA A 192 1.07 -4.15 -4.98
CA ALA A 192 2.03 -4.87 -5.79
C ALA A 192 3.38 -5.04 -5.07
N VAL A 193 4.09 -6.11 -5.44
CA VAL A 193 5.50 -6.33 -5.08
C VAL A 193 6.34 -6.16 -6.35
N LEU A 194 7.29 -5.22 -6.29
CA LEU A 194 8.13 -4.84 -7.42
C LEU A 194 9.54 -5.35 -7.23
N THR A 195 10.10 -5.94 -8.28
CA THR A 195 11.49 -6.41 -8.32
C THR A 195 12.18 -6.07 -9.63
N GLY A 196 13.48 -6.27 -9.72
CA GLY A 196 14.25 -6.16 -10.95
C GLY A 196 14.55 -7.53 -11.58
N ILE A 197 14.83 -7.54 -12.88
CA ILE A 197 15.17 -8.74 -13.62
C ILE A 197 16.34 -9.52 -13.01
N GLY A 198 17.32 -8.84 -12.42
CA GLY A 198 18.45 -9.50 -11.75
C GLY A 198 18.02 -10.43 -10.61
N THR A 199 17.01 -10.05 -9.82
CA THR A 199 16.43 -10.90 -8.76
C THR A 199 15.68 -12.09 -9.35
N VAL A 200 14.95 -11.88 -10.46
CA VAL A 200 14.23 -12.97 -11.14
C VAL A 200 15.19 -14.02 -11.66
N LEU A 201 16.28 -13.59 -12.29
CA LEU A 201 17.30 -14.50 -12.85
C LEU A 201 18.09 -15.25 -11.77
N ALA A 202 18.36 -14.59 -10.62
CA ALA A 202 19.14 -15.18 -9.54
C ALA A 202 18.32 -16.14 -8.67
N ASP A 203 17.09 -15.74 -8.29
CA ASP A 203 16.34 -16.36 -7.20
C ASP A 203 15.03 -17.02 -7.67
N ASN A 204 14.58 -16.75 -8.90
CA ASN A 204 13.28 -17.19 -9.43
C ASN A 204 12.13 -17.03 -8.40
N PRO A 205 11.90 -15.82 -7.86
CA PRO A 205 11.01 -15.61 -6.72
C PRO A 205 9.53 -15.68 -7.13
N ARG A 206 8.66 -16.11 -6.20
CA ARG A 206 7.21 -16.10 -6.41
C ARG A 206 6.57 -14.76 -6.10
N LEU A 207 7.10 -13.97 -5.18
CA LEU A 207 6.64 -12.64 -4.72
C LEU A 207 5.15 -12.56 -4.35
N ASN A 208 4.55 -13.68 -3.97
CA ASN A 208 3.17 -13.79 -3.53
C ASN A 208 3.05 -13.98 -2.01
N VAL A 209 1.83 -13.83 -1.48
CA VAL A 209 1.49 -14.20 -0.11
C VAL A 209 1.20 -15.70 -0.06
N ARG A 210 1.90 -16.42 0.84
CA ARG A 210 1.77 -17.89 0.99
C ARG A 210 1.81 -18.36 2.44
N ALA A 211 2.03 -17.47 3.39
CA ALA A 211 2.07 -17.81 4.80
C ALA A 211 0.67 -17.94 5.43
N PHE A 212 -0.33 -17.32 4.82
CA PHE A 212 -1.72 -17.35 5.28
C PHE A 212 -2.69 -17.11 4.11
N PRO A 213 -3.97 -17.53 4.25
CA PRO A 213 -5.01 -17.24 3.26
C PRO A 213 -5.24 -15.74 3.12
N THR A 214 -5.41 -15.25 1.89
CA THR A 214 -5.74 -13.86 1.60
C THR A 214 -6.79 -13.76 0.51
N LEU A 215 -7.70 -12.78 0.62
CA LEU A 215 -8.74 -12.52 -0.38
C LEU A 215 -8.18 -11.93 -1.68
N ARG A 216 -6.96 -11.37 -1.63
CA ARG A 216 -6.28 -10.76 -2.77
C ARG A 216 -4.79 -11.05 -2.70
N GLN A 217 -4.22 -11.47 -3.80
CA GLN A 217 -2.76 -11.50 -3.97
C GLN A 217 -2.27 -10.12 -4.48
N PRO A 218 -1.10 -9.64 -4.03
CA PRO A 218 -0.45 -8.48 -4.65
C PRO A 218 -0.09 -8.81 -6.10
N ALA A 219 -0.15 -7.82 -6.98
CA ALA A 219 0.42 -7.96 -8.31
C ALA A 219 1.96 -8.10 -8.19
N ARG A 220 2.57 -8.82 -9.12
CA ARG A 220 4.03 -8.93 -9.26
C ARG A 220 4.47 -7.99 -10.36
N ILE A 221 5.46 -7.14 -10.10
CA ILE A 221 6.01 -6.22 -11.11
C ILE A 221 7.49 -6.54 -11.28
N VAL A 222 7.92 -6.82 -12.52
CA VAL A 222 9.33 -6.98 -12.83
C VAL A 222 9.80 -5.86 -13.75
N LEU A 223 10.88 -5.17 -13.35
CA LEU A 223 11.56 -4.18 -14.21
C LEU A 223 12.58 -4.92 -15.08
N ASP A 224 12.28 -5.01 -16.37
CA ASP A 224 13.03 -5.79 -17.35
C ASP A 224 13.18 -5.04 -18.67
N SER A 225 14.03 -4.00 -18.69
CA SER A 225 14.21 -3.14 -19.86
C SER A 225 14.44 -3.94 -21.16
N LYS A 226 15.12 -5.08 -21.06
CA LYS A 226 15.55 -5.88 -22.24
C LYS A 226 14.72 -7.13 -22.49
N LEU A 227 13.62 -7.34 -21.73
CA LEU A 227 12.73 -8.51 -21.83
C LEU A 227 13.50 -9.84 -21.74
N GLN A 228 14.18 -10.03 -20.61
CA GLN A 228 15.02 -11.20 -20.31
C GLN A 228 14.34 -12.19 -19.35
N THR A 229 13.13 -11.87 -18.84
CA THR A 229 12.39 -12.71 -17.90
C THR A 229 12.11 -14.08 -18.54
N PRO A 230 12.63 -15.17 -17.98
CA PRO A 230 12.41 -16.50 -18.57
C PRO A 230 10.93 -16.91 -18.53
N LEU A 231 10.42 -17.46 -19.62
CA LEU A 231 9.02 -17.96 -19.68
C LEU A 231 8.73 -19.05 -18.64
N GLY A 232 9.75 -19.80 -18.22
CA GLY A 232 9.65 -20.83 -17.17
C GLY A 232 9.82 -20.26 -15.75
N SER A 233 10.02 -18.95 -15.56
CA SER A 233 10.09 -18.38 -14.22
C SER A 233 8.74 -18.44 -13.50
N HIS A 234 8.75 -18.54 -12.17
CA HIS A 234 7.50 -18.61 -11.39
C HIS A 234 6.56 -17.45 -11.66
N MET A 235 7.10 -16.25 -11.91
CA MET A 235 6.28 -15.06 -12.21
C MET A 235 5.51 -15.17 -13.52
N ILE A 236 5.96 -16.02 -14.46
CA ILE A 236 5.34 -16.22 -15.75
C ILE A 236 4.52 -17.53 -15.77
N SER A 237 5.08 -18.61 -15.23
CA SER A 237 4.51 -19.95 -15.35
C SER A 237 3.38 -20.24 -14.37
N ASP A 238 3.27 -19.50 -13.26
CA ASP A 238 2.15 -19.64 -12.31
C ASP A 238 1.18 -18.46 -12.42
N ASP A 239 -0.11 -18.70 -12.33
CA ASP A 239 -1.20 -17.71 -12.37
C ASP A 239 -1.68 -17.27 -10.97
N LEU A 240 -0.87 -17.53 -9.93
CA LEU A 240 -1.21 -17.24 -8.54
C LEU A 240 -1.40 -15.75 -8.23
N SER A 241 -0.79 -14.88 -9.04
CA SER A 241 -0.90 -13.41 -8.91
C SER A 241 -0.85 -12.76 -10.30
N PRO A 242 -1.57 -11.63 -10.51
CA PRO A 242 -1.35 -10.82 -11.68
C PRO A 242 0.12 -10.42 -11.81
N THR A 243 0.66 -10.43 -13.02
CA THR A 243 2.06 -10.08 -13.26
C THR A 243 2.17 -8.96 -14.31
N VAL A 244 2.99 -7.96 -14.01
CA VAL A 244 3.30 -6.85 -14.92
C VAL A 244 4.78 -6.92 -15.28
N ILE A 245 5.09 -7.08 -16.56
CA ILE A 245 6.45 -6.95 -17.09
C ILE A 245 6.60 -5.53 -17.60
N VAL A 246 7.50 -4.76 -16.99
CA VAL A 246 7.84 -3.40 -17.41
C VAL A 246 9.07 -3.46 -18.30
N THR A 247 8.92 -3.07 -19.57
CA THR A 247 10.00 -3.20 -20.54
C THR A 247 10.10 -1.98 -21.47
N ALA A 248 11.28 -1.73 -22.03
CA ALA A 248 11.50 -0.76 -23.09
C ALA A 248 11.41 -1.39 -24.49
N VAL A 249 11.28 -2.72 -24.56
CA VAL A 249 11.18 -3.45 -25.83
C VAL A 249 9.81 -3.19 -26.48
N ASP A 250 9.84 -2.84 -27.77
CA ASP A 250 8.66 -2.61 -28.61
C ASP A 250 8.50 -3.66 -29.74
N ASP A 251 9.42 -4.62 -29.83
CA ASP A 251 9.40 -5.71 -30.80
C ASP A 251 8.27 -6.70 -30.46
N GLU A 252 7.22 -6.70 -31.30
CA GLU A 252 6.02 -7.51 -31.11
C GLU A 252 6.29 -9.02 -31.13
N GLU A 253 7.24 -9.49 -31.93
CA GLU A 253 7.60 -10.92 -31.98
C GLU A 253 8.22 -11.38 -30.66
N ARG A 254 9.01 -10.53 -30.02
CA ARG A 254 9.58 -10.82 -28.69
C ARG A 254 8.54 -10.74 -27.57
N LEU A 255 7.52 -9.90 -27.70
CA LEU A 255 6.43 -9.74 -26.72
C LEU A 255 5.39 -10.85 -26.79
N LYS A 256 5.18 -11.43 -27.97
CA LYS A 256 4.13 -12.42 -28.27
C LYS A 256 4.11 -13.62 -27.32
N PRO A 257 5.24 -14.25 -26.93
CA PRO A 257 5.23 -15.38 -25.99
C PRO A 257 4.65 -15.05 -24.62
N TYR A 258 4.84 -13.83 -24.13
CA TYR A 258 4.33 -13.38 -22.81
C TYR A 258 2.83 -13.08 -22.87
N ARG A 259 2.31 -12.61 -24.00
CA ARG A 259 0.88 -12.33 -24.21
C ARG A 259 0.02 -13.59 -24.26
N ALA A 260 0.62 -14.77 -24.36
CA ALA A 260 -0.09 -16.04 -24.29
C ALA A 260 -0.64 -16.33 -22.87
N PHE A 261 -0.14 -15.63 -21.86
CA PHE A 261 -0.55 -15.80 -20.45
C PHE A 261 -1.55 -14.72 -20.04
N ASN A 262 -2.78 -15.09 -19.70
CA ASN A 262 -3.87 -14.16 -19.35
C ASN A 262 -3.60 -13.31 -18.11
N HIS A 263 -2.76 -13.78 -17.17
CA HIS A 263 -2.41 -13.06 -15.95
C HIS A 263 -1.23 -12.11 -16.14
N ILE A 264 -0.64 -12.04 -17.35
CA ILE A 264 0.49 -11.18 -17.66
C ILE A 264 0.03 -9.93 -18.40
N ARG A 265 0.47 -8.78 -17.90
CA ARG A 265 0.37 -7.50 -18.57
C ARG A 265 1.76 -6.98 -18.91
N ILE A 266 1.94 -6.56 -20.15
CA ILE A 266 3.15 -5.86 -20.56
C ILE A 266 2.89 -4.37 -20.46
N LEU A 267 3.77 -3.66 -19.74
CA LEU A 267 3.77 -2.20 -19.62
C LEU A 267 5.05 -1.66 -20.26
N ARG A 268 4.90 -0.85 -21.29
CA ARG A 268 6.03 -0.16 -21.90
C ARG A 268 6.36 1.09 -21.10
N SER A 269 7.64 1.28 -20.80
CA SER A 269 8.14 2.47 -20.11
C SER A 269 9.47 2.90 -20.71
N SER A 270 9.79 4.18 -20.57
CA SER A 270 11.05 4.75 -21.04
C SER A 270 12.25 4.23 -20.26
N GLU A 271 13.42 4.33 -20.86
CA GLU A 271 14.70 4.10 -20.20
C GLU A 271 15.33 5.43 -19.78
N ASN A 272 16.08 5.38 -18.69
CA ASN A 272 16.97 6.46 -18.29
C ASN A 272 18.30 6.40 -19.06
N ALA A 273 19.20 7.34 -18.82
CA ALA A 273 20.51 7.42 -19.49
C ALA A 273 21.41 6.17 -19.30
N ALA A 274 21.12 5.33 -18.30
CA ALA A 274 21.84 4.08 -18.05
C ALA A 274 21.21 2.85 -18.73
N GLY A 275 20.20 3.02 -19.60
CA GLY A 275 19.48 1.93 -20.28
C GLY A 275 18.66 1.06 -19.33
N ARG A 276 18.15 1.65 -18.25
CA ARG A 276 17.26 1.01 -17.27
C ARG A 276 15.92 1.71 -17.27
N ILE A 277 14.87 1.02 -16.86
CA ILE A 277 13.54 1.64 -16.71
C ILE A 277 13.65 2.92 -15.89
N ASP A 278 13.10 4.01 -16.42
CA ASP A 278 12.98 5.29 -15.73
C ASP A 278 11.90 5.19 -14.66
N LEU A 279 12.31 5.21 -13.39
CA LEU A 279 11.41 5.06 -12.25
C LEU A 279 10.44 6.24 -12.11
N ALA A 280 10.90 7.46 -12.46
CA ALA A 280 10.06 8.65 -12.36
C ALA A 280 8.93 8.62 -13.41
N ALA A 281 9.21 8.13 -14.61
CA ALA A 281 8.20 7.95 -15.65
C ALA A 281 7.29 6.73 -15.39
N LEU A 282 7.79 5.70 -14.73
CA LEU A 282 7.04 4.48 -14.44
C LEU A 282 5.97 4.67 -13.36
N LEU A 283 6.30 5.34 -12.24
CA LEU A 283 5.41 5.40 -11.09
C LEU A 283 4.03 6.00 -11.40
N PRO A 284 3.89 7.09 -12.20
CA PRO A 284 2.58 7.57 -12.64
C PRO A 284 1.79 6.52 -13.42
N GLN A 285 2.42 5.78 -14.32
CA GLN A 285 1.76 4.72 -15.09
C GLN A 285 1.22 3.61 -14.16
N LEU A 286 1.95 3.28 -13.09
CA LEU A 286 1.49 2.32 -12.09
C LEU A 286 0.31 2.86 -11.27
N ALA A 287 0.29 4.17 -10.98
CA ALA A 287 -0.85 4.81 -10.33
C ALA A 287 -2.12 4.78 -11.19
N GLU A 288 -2.00 5.01 -12.51
CA GLU A 288 -3.10 4.89 -13.48
C GLU A 288 -3.67 3.45 -13.53
N LEU A 289 -2.83 2.44 -13.35
CA LEU A 289 -3.25 1.05 -13.21
C LEU A 289 -3.94 0.74 -11.88
N GLY A 290 -4.05 1.71 -10.97
CA GLY A 290 -4.70 1.57 -9.68
C GLY A 290 -3.78 1.13 -8.53
N TYR A 291 -2.48 0.98 -8.76
CA TYR A 291 -1.55 0.63 -7.70
C TYR A 291 -1.28 1.84 -6.79
N GLY A 292 -1.82 1.81 -5.57
CA GLY A 292 -1.64 2.88 -4.58
C GLY A 292 -0.43 2.66 -3.66
N GLU A 293 -0.11 1.43 -3.29
CA GLU A 293 0.99 1.08 -2.39
C GLU A 293 1.82 -0.05 -2.99
N ILE A 294 3.12 0.20 -3.21
CA ILE A 294 4.04 -0.75 -3.83
C ILE A 294 5.16 -1.08 -2.85
N MET A 295 5.45 -2.36 -2.68
CA MET A 295 6.63 -2.82 -1.95
C MET A 295 7.73 -3.24 -2.93
N VAL A 296 8.91 -2.66 -2.80
CA VAL A 296 10.10 -3.03 -3.57
C VAL A 296 10.85 -4.11 -2.79
N GLU A 297 10.97 -5.29 -3.39
CA GLU A 297 11.82 -6.39 -2.93
C GLU A 297 12.87 -6.68 -4.00
N ALA A 298 14.05 -6.07 -3.89
CA ALA A 298 15.06 -6.12 -4.94
C ALA A 298 16.49 -6.13 -4.37
N GLY A 299 17.44 -6.39 -5.22
CA GLY A 299 18.86 -6.27 -4.89
C GLY A 299 19.32 -4.81 -4.77
N ALA A 300 20.56 -4.62 -4.29
CA ALA A 300 21.15 -3.33 -3.99
C ALA A 300 20.98 -2.27 -5.10
N THR A 301 21.15 -2.65 -6.36
CA THR A 301 21.07 -1.71 -7.48
C THR A 301 19.71 -1.01 -7.58
N LEU A 302 18.62 -1.76 -7.56
CA LEU A 302 17.27 -1.18 -7.70
C LEU A 302 16.82 -0.51 -6.40
N THR A 303 17.15 -1.09 -5.26
CA THR A 303 16.93 -0.47 -3.94
C THR A 303 17.61 0.90 -3.86
N SER A 304 18.90 0.98 -4.23
CA SER A 304 19.62 2.25 -4.25
C SER A 304 19.04 3.25 -5.23
N ALA A 305 18.59 2.81 -6.41
CA ALA A 305 17.97 3.69 -7.40
C ALA A 305 16.70 4.37 -6.86
N PHE A 306 15.85 3.65 -6.13
CA PHE A 306 14.65 4.24 -5.48
C PHE A 306 15.01 5.25 -4.39
N ILE A 307 16.05 4.98 -3.61
CA ILE A 307 16.51 5.87 -2.52
C ILE A 307 17.16 7.12 -3.11
N GLU A 308 18.12 6.95 -4.03
CA GLU A 308 18.88 8.03 -4.66
C GLU A 308 17.99 9.01 -5.45
N SER A 309 17.00 8.47 -6.16
CA SER A 309 16.02 9.31 -6.90
C SER A 309 14.99 10.00 -6.01
N GLY A 310 15.00 9.76 -4.70
CA GLY A 310 14.00 10.32 -3.77
C GLY A 310 12.59 9.75 -3.95
N LEU A 311 12.45 8.64 -4.65
CA LEU A 311 11.16 8.00 -4.95
C LEU A 311 10.71 6.99 -3.88
N ALA A 312 11.60 6.58 -2.98
CA ALA A 312 11.25 5.79 -1.80
C ALA A 312 10.58 6.68 -0.74
N ASP A 313 9.41 6.29 -0.26
CA ASP A 313 8.66 6.98 0.80
C ASP A 313 8.92 6.36 2.17
N GLU A 314 9.18 5.04 2.21
CA GLU A 314 9.41 4.28 3.43
C GLU A 314 10.48 3.19 3.18
N ILE A 315 11.37 3.01 4.15
CA ILE A 315 12.30 1.89 4.18
C ILE A 315 11.92 1.00 5.36
N VAL A 316 11.76 -0.30 5.10
CA VAL A 316 11.60 -1.33 6.14
C VAL A 316 12.84 -2.21 6.11
N LEU A 317 13.73 -2.00 7.05
CA LEU A 317 14.96 -2.76 7.20
C LEU A 317 14.77 -3.88 8.24
N TYR A 318 15.04 -5.11 7.84
CA TYR A 318 15.23 -6.24 8.74
C TYR A 318 16.72 -6.49 8.91
N GLN A 319 17.24 -6.29 10.09
CA GLN A 319 18.65 -6.47 10.41
C GLN A 319 18.85 -7.70 11.30
N ALA A 320 19.57 -8.68 10.80
CA ALA A 320 19.88 -9.89 11.54
C ALA A 320 21.12 -9.71 12.42
N PRO A 321 21.19 -10.36 13.61
CA PRO A 321 22.36 -10.35 14.48
C PRO A 321 23.45 -11.32 13.95
N LYS A 322 23.83 -11.14 12.69
CA LYS A 322 24.86 -11.93 11.97
C LYS A 322 25.90 -10.99 11.38
N ILE A 323 27.14 -11.41 11.36
CA ILE A 323 28.23 -10.72 10.68
C ILE A 323 28.68 -11.61 9.52
N LEU A 324 28.61 -11.10 8.31
CA LEU A 324 28.97 -11.83 7.09
C LEU A 324 30.41 -11.56 6.62
N GLY A 325 30.99 -10.40 7.01
CA GLY A 325 32.30 -9.98 6.54
C GLY A 325 32.28 -9.49 5.09
N GLU A 326 33.17 -10.00 4.24
CA GLU A 326 33.18 -9.63 2.82
C GLU A 326 31.92 -10.12 2.12
N GLY A 327 31.21 -9.18 1.47
CA GLY A 327 29.94 -9.50 0.83
C GLY A 327 29.30 -8.33 0.09
N ARG A 328 28.15 -8.59 -0.52
CA ARG A 328 27.38 -7.59 -1.25
C ARG A 328 26.72 -6.63 -0.26
N SER A 329 27.00 -5.33 -0.41
CA SER A 329 26.41 -4.30 0.42
C SER A 329 24.90 -4.18 0.19
N LEU A 330 24.17 -3.76 1.23
CA LEU A 330 22.74 -3.47 1.19
C LEU A 330 22.40 -2.38 0.16
N LEU A 331 23.23 -1.35 0.11
CA LEU A 331 23.11 -0.20 -0.80
C LEU A 331 24.41 0.03 -1.55
N THR A 332 24.29 0.54 -2.78
CA THR A 332 25.39 1.00 -3.64
C THR A 332 25.12 2.45 -4.03
N LEU A 333 25.32 3.35 -3.07
CA LEU A 333 25.09 4.79 -3.25
C LEU A 333 26.44 5.51 -3.37
N PRO A 334 26.53 6.63 -4.12
CA PRO A 334 27.70 7.48 -4.09
C PRO A 334 27.92 8.08 -2.69
N ALA A 335 29.16 8.39 -2.36
CA ALA A 335 29.44 9.06 -1.10
C ALA A 335 28.76 10.45 -1.07
N ASN A 336 28.09 10.74 0.02
CA ASN A 336 27.47 12.04 0.27
C ASN A 336 27.94 12.62 1.62
N PRO A 337 29.06 13.37 1.66
CA PRO A 337 29.57 13.94 2.89
C PRO A 337 28.62 14.91 3.58
N ALA A 338 27.68 15.55 2.85
CA ALA A 338 26.71 16.49 3.43
C ALA A 338 25.78 15.82 4.44
N VAL A 339 25.54 14.51 4.33
CA VAL A 339 24.72 13.75 5.29
C VAL A 339 25.30 13.76 6.69
N LEU A 340 26.64 13.88 6.82
CA LEU A 340 27.31 13.91 8.13
C LEU A 340 27.02 15.18 8.93
N THR A 341 26.61 16.26 8.28
CA THR A 341 26.33 17.57 8.88
C THR A 341 24.86 17.98 8.81
N SER A 342 24.00 17.15 8.20
CA SER A 342 22.55 17.37 8.10
C SER A 342 21.79 16.50 9.10
N GLU A 343 20.52 16.86 9.35
CA GLU A 343 19.61 16.02 10.15
C GLU A 343 19.21 14.71 9.44
N GLY A 344 19.67 14.50 8.22
CA GLY A 344 19.24 13.40 7.35
C GLY A 344 17.78 13.57 6.84
N GLU A 345 17.47 12.82 5.79
CA GLU A 345 16.16 12.86 5.11
C GLU A 345 15.14 11.87 5.69
N TRP A 346 15.58 11.00 6.60
CA TRP A 346 14.78 9.90 7.13
C TRP A 346 14.53 10.08 8.62
N GLU A 347 13.30 9.80 9.06
CA GLU A 347 12.93 9.72 10.46
C GLU A 347 12.58 8.28 10.86
N SER A 348 12.95 7.90 12.07
CA SER A 348 12.58 6.60 12.64
C SER A 348 11.12 6.60 13.06
N ARG A 349 10.32 5.71 12.52
CA ARG A 349 8.90 5.51 12.88
C ARG A 349 8.73 4.43 13.93
N SER A 350 9.40 3.30 13.76
CA SER A 350 9.42 2.24 14.76
C SER A 350 10.72 1.43 14.70
N VAL A 351 11.08 0.86 15.82
CA VAL A 351 12.14 -0.15 15.97
C VAL A 351 11.58 -1.27 16.84
N GLU A 352 11.53 -2.47 16.29
CA GLU A 352 10.87 -3.62 16.91
C GLU A 352 11.76 -4.87 16.77
N LEU A 353 11.71 -5.75 17.78
CA LEU A 353 12.28 -7.09 17.66
C LEU A 353 11.27 -8.03 16.99
N ILE A 354 11.68 -8.67 15.90
CA ILE A 354 10.91 -9.69 15.19
C ILE A 354 11.69 -11.01 15.27
N GLY A 355 11.38 -11.82 16.27
CA GLY A 355 12.24 -12.94 16.65
C GLY A 355 13.57 -12.44 17.18
N GLN A 356 14.67 -12.76 16.50
CA GLN A 356 16.02 -12.26 16.84
C GLN A 356 16.45 -11.08 15.97
N ASP A 357 15.67 -10.75 14.92
CA ASP A 357 16.01 -9.66 14.01
C ASP A 357 15.41 -8.34 14.51
N VAL A 358 16.06 -7.23 14.16
CA VAL A 358 15.51 -5.88 14.35
C VAL A 358 14.77 -5.48 13.09
N LYS A 359 13.49 -5.11 13.21
CA LYS A 359 12.73 -4.41 12.18
C LYS A 359 12.79 -2.92 12.46
N TRP A 360 13.33 -2.16 11.52
CA TRP A 360 13.39 -0.71 11.59
C TRP A 360 12.60 -0.10 10.44
N VAL A 361 11.59 0.71 10.78
CA VAL A 361 10.78 1.45 9.82
C VAL A 361 11.23 2.90 9.79
N LEU A 362 11.67 3.35 8.64
CA LEU A 362 12.11 4.71 8.37
C LEU A 362 11.15 5.35 7.37
N ARG A 363 10.76 6.60 7.61
CA ARG A 363 9.92 7.38 6.71
C ARG A 363 10.69 8.60 6.20
N LYS A 364 10.54 8.95 4.94
CA LYS A 364 11.07 10.19 4.39
C LYS A 364 10.33 11.38 5.03
N LYS A 365 11.11 12.39 5.47
CA LYS A 365 10.59 13.64 6.04
C LYS A 365 9.80 14.48 5.02
#